data_e695f22aa2ae93b6e0cd6ca149d590e8
#
_entry.id   e695f22aa2ae93b6e0cd6ca149d590e8
#
_cell.length_a   1.000
_cell.length_b   1.000
_cell.length_c   1.000
_cell.angle_alpha   90.00
_cell.angle_beta   90.00
_cell.angle_gamma   90.00
#
_symmetry.space_group_name_H-M   'P 1'
#
loop_
_entity.id
_entity.type
_entity.pdbx_description
1 polymer ?
#
loop_
_entity_poly.entity_id
_entity_poly.type
_entity_poly.pdbx_seq_one_letter_code
_entity_poly.pdbx_strand_id
1 'polypeptide(L)'
;MRRIAALLLILLLPLASAATSVHIEWDVGQPIDAERRYIEHFPSSTVTCTNCMATTDDDIVVQWWRYSDQTGSTWPDDDANLRAGNMGIELNESRSILNGNNSEQRQHVIDVEGTFSIRSDIEEQHYLFADLTVAPLVDLRNDVIMQFLFVDENSEDNHGRELSYLVRDLSSEAGFYRTAGNVSNVNVTVSYEHLFAAGVDLSEERYGWKVLIVVMGAEADSIDPPGAIALYETSVPTSSENVGLLDYLPPLAFIVVALVILFTVVRSSFNQEHGLPEVRARWKDGKDPAIVIEVDAKRRDVAIQGCEATEPWSMRGGVKRSTIDSGSNLSFDVRFKKWHHEPLVLRLKMEVDTLGGWTQNIRLPLRNKSQRSVEDEQD
;
A
#
# COMPACT_ATOMS: atom_id res chain seq x y z
N MET A 1 -16.24 -8.09 -27.61
CA MET A 1 -14.95 -7.51 -27.18
C MET A 1 -14.91 -5.98 -27.16
N ARG A 2 -15.24 -5.24 -28.25
CA ARG A 2 -15.21 -3.77 -28.26
C ARG A 2 -16.09 -3.07 -27.20
N ARG A 3 -17.26 -3.62 -26.84
CA ARG A 3 -18.17 -3.05 -25.83
C ARG A 3 -17.67 -3.26 -24.39
N ILE A 4 -16.95 -4.33 -24.12
CA ILE A 4 -16.34 -4.61 -22.80
C ILE A 4 -15.12 -3.72 -22.56
N ALA A 5 -14.32 -3.46 -23.60
CA ALA A 5 -13.18 -2.54 -23.50
C ALA A 5 -13.62 -1.09 -23.23
N ALA A 6 -14.74 -0.65 -23.83
CA ALA A 6 -15.29 0.67 -23.57
C ALA A 6 -15.85 0.83 -22.14
N LEU A 7 -16.46 -0.23 -21.57
CA LEU A 7 -16.95 -0.23 -20.20
C LEU A 7 -15.79 -0.23 -19.18
N LEU A 8 -14.69 -0.93 -19.46
CA LEU A 8 -13.47 -0.92 -18.64
C LEU A 8 -12.77 0.45 -18.66
N LEU A 9 -12.77 1.13 -19.82
CA LEU A 9 -12.20 2.48 -19.94
C LEU A 9 -13.00 3.52 -19.16
N ILE A 10 -14.33 3.40 -19.11
CA ILE A 10 -15.22 4.29 -18.35
C ILE A 10 -15.06 4.05 -16.82
N LEU A 11 -14.77 2.83 -16.38
CA LEU A 11 -14.51 2.53 -14.97
C LEU A 11 -13.13 3.04 -14.48
N LEU A 12 -12.17 3.24 -15.39
CA LEU A 12 -10.82 3.73 -15.06
C LEU A 12 -10.72 5.27 -15.06
N LEU A 13 -11.66 5.98 -15.67
CA LEU A 13 -11.65 7.45 -15.76
C LEU A 13 -11.83 8.20 -14.42
N PRO A 14 -12.60 7.75 -13.42
CA PRO A 14 -12.69 8.44 -12.15
C PRO A 14 -11.51 8.17 -11.20
N LEU A 15 -10.62 7.21 -11.49
CA LEU A 15 -9.45 6.90 -10.66
C LEU A 15 -8.27 7.85 -10.88
N ALA A 16 -8.33 8.71 -11.90
CA ALA A 16 -7.25 9.62 -12.25
C ALA A 16 -7.40 11.04 -11.66
N SER A 17 -8.45 11.34 -10.90
CA SER A 17 -8.73 12.71 -10.43
C SER A 17 -8.89 12.87 -8.91
N ALA A 18 -8.44 11.91 -8.11
CA ALA A 18 -8.36 12.07 -6.67
C ALA A 18 -6.88 12.20 -6.24
N ALA A 19 -6.28 13.35 -6.56
CA ALA A 19 -5.17 13.85 -5.77
C ALA A 19 -5.80 14.36 -4.47
N THR A 20 -6.02 13.47 -3.52
CA THR A 20 -6.46 13.80 -2.18
C THR A 20 -5.30 14.45 -1.44
N SER A 21 -5.46 15.72 -1.04
CA SER A 21 -4.69 16.28 0.05
C SER A 21 -4.85 15.33 1.26
N VAL A 22 -3.76 14.69 1.66
CA VAL A 22 -3.79 13.78 2.81
C VAL A 22 -3.92 14.65 4.05
N HIS A 23 -5.14 14.82 4.57
CA HIS A 23 -5.37 15.38 5.89
C HIS A 23 -5.16 14.25 6.89
N ILE A 24 -4.10 14.37 7.67
CA ILE A 24 -3.90 13.57 8.85
C ILE A 24 -4.36 14.37 10.04
N GLU A 25 -5.27 13.84 10.83
CA GLU A 25 -5.80 14.47 12.05
C GLU A 25 -5.71 13.47 13.19
N TRP A 26 -5.28 13.94 14.35
CA TRP A 26 -5.18 13.13 15.56
C TRP A 26 -5.45 13.96 16.80
N ASP A 27 -5.88 13.30 17.86
CA ASP A 27 -6.23 13.95 19.12
C ASP A 27 -4.99 14.41 19.90
N VAL A 28 -5.16 15.46 20.69
CA VAL A 28 -4.21 15.81 21.76
C VAL A 28 -4.14 14.63 22.73
N GLY A 29 -2.93 14.23 23.08
CA GLY A 29 -2.72 13.14 24.03
C GLY A 29 -3.31 13.44 25.40
N GLN A 30 -3.37 12.43 26.25
CA GLN A 30 -3.76 12.61 27.65
C GLN A 30 -2.71 13.43 28.40
N PRO A 31 -3.10 14.16 29.45
CA PRO A 31 -2.13 14.86 30.29
C PRO A 31 -1.13 13.87 30.87
N ILE A 32 0.13 14.23 30.81
CA ILE A 32 1.20 13.39 31.36
C ILE A 32 1.13 13.38 32.88
N ASP A 33 1.32 12.21 33.47
CA ASP A 33 1.30 12.01 34.90
C ASP A 33 2.17 13.06 35.62
N ALA A 34 1.59 13.67 36.64
CA ALA A 34 2.22 14.70 37.46
C ALA A 34 3.51 14.23 38.18
N GLU A 35 3.67 12.94 38.36
CA GLU A 35 4.88 12.35 38.99
C GLU A 35 6.09 12.40 38.04
N ARG A 36 5.90 12.45 36.73
CA ARG A 36 6.98 12.54 35.75
C ARG A 36 7.59 13.94 35.74
N ARG A 37 8.92 14.02 35.92
CA ARG A 37 9.63 15.30 35.87
C ARG A 37 9.78 15.78 34.42
N TYR A 38 9.67 17.10 34.19
CA TYR A 38 10.00 17.70 32.91
C TYR A 38 11.36 18.41 33.03
N ILE A 39 12.31 17.96 32.22
CA ILE A 39 13.70 18.38 32.26
C ILE A 39 14.12 18.88 30.89
N GLU A 40 14.64 20.09 30.85
CA GLU A 40 15.26 20.65 29.65
C GLU A 40 16.79 20.47 29.76
N HIS A 41 17.38 19.72 28.82
CA HIS A 41 18.81 19.54 28.71
C HIS A 41 19.41 20.48 27.66
N PHE A 42 20.44 21.19 28.03
CA PHE A 42 21.27 21.99 27.15
C PHE A 42 22.68 21.38 27.13
N PRO A 43 22.95 20.41 26.23
CA PRO A 43 24.26 19.78 26.16
C PRO A 43 25.32 20.78 25.68
N SER A 44 26.60 20.50 25.92
CA SER A 44 27.72 21.22 25.33
C SER A 44 27.90 20.86 23.85
N SER A 45 28.90 21.39 23.17
CA SER A 45 29.22 21.09 21.76
C SER A 45 29.46 19.59 21.47
N THR A 46 29.55 18.76 22.50
CA THR A 46 29.45 17.30 22.44
C THR A 46 28.10 16.90 22.98
N VAL A 47 27.49 15.84 22.47
CA VAL A 47 26.17 15.34 22.95
C VAL A 47 26.19 14.88 24.42
N THR A 48 27.38 14.82 25.03
CA THR A 48 27.52 14.42 26.44
C THR A 48 27.31 15.61 27.35
N CYS A 49 26.29 15.54 28.18
CA CYS A 49 26.03 16.56 29.18
C CYS A 49 26.76 16.22 30.48
N THR A 50 27.92 16.86 30.72
CA THR A 50 28.77 16.54 31.86
C THR A 50 28.24 17.02 33.23
N ASN A 51 27.42 18.09 33.21
CA ASN A 51 26.83 18.69 34.41
C ASN A 51 25.29 18.56 34.43
N CYS A 52 24.76 17.62 33.67
CA CYS A 52 23.33 17.41 33.65
C CYS A 52 22.84 16.59 34.83
N MET A 53 21.62 16.85 35.22
CA MET A 53 20.93 16.09 36.27
C MET A 53 20.80 14.62 35.86
N ALA A 54 20.94 13.72 36.82
CA ALA A 54 20.62 12.32 36.61
C ALA A 54 19.13 12.15 36.34
N THR A 55 18.84 11.42 35.26
CA THR A 55 17.48 11.16 34.77
C THR A 55 17.11 9.71 34.94
N THR A 56 15.82 9.44 35.00
CA THR A 56 15.23 8.10 35.04
C THR A 56 14.40 7.90 33.76
N ASP A 57 14.00 6.67 33.47
CA ASP A 57 13.16 6.34 32.30
C ASP A 57 11.76 6.98 32.39
N ASP A 58 11.34 7.37 33.60
CA ASP A 58 10.05 8.05 33.82
C ASP A 58 10.11 9.56 33.54
N ASP A 59 11.29 10.15 33.39
CA ASP A 59 11.44 11.58 33.15
C ASP A 59 11.16 11.92 31.68
N ILE A 60 10.59 13.11 31.46
CA ILE A 60 10.49 13.70 30.12
C ILE A 60 11.65 14.65 29.95
N VAL A 61 12.60 14.24 29.14
CA VAL A 61 13.85 14.98 28.96
C VAL A 61 13.92 15.47 27.53
N VAL A 62 13.74 16.77 27.32
CA VAL A 62 13.92 17.37 25.98
C VAL A 62 15.33 17.92 25.83
N GLN A 63 15.88 17.77 24.64
CA GLN A 63 17.24 18.18 24.31
C GLN A 63 17.22 19.45 23.46
N TRP A 64 18.03 20.45 23.84
CA TRP A 64 18.17 21.72 23.12
C TRP A 64 19.58 21.85 22.55
N TRP A 65 19.74 21.58 21.23
CA TRP A 65 21.04 21.69 20.56
C TRP A 65 21.33 23.13 20.13
N ARG A 66 22.52 23.66 20.47
CA ARG A 66 22.88 25.09 20.29
C ARG A 66 24.10 25.33 19.41
N TYR A 67 24.54 24.34 18.64
CA TYR A 67 25.88 24.35 18.04
C TYR A 67 25.91 23.99 16.56
N SER A 68 24.84 24.21 15.80
CA SER A 68 24.78 23.80 14.40
C SER A 68 25.89 24.44 13.55
N ASP A 69 26.05 25.75 13.62
CA ASP A 69 27.07 26.47 12.84
C ASP A 69 28.49 26.15 13.27
N GLN A 70 28.72 25.91 14.58
CA GLN A 70 30.04 25.69 15.15
C GLN A 70 30.54 24.26 14.99
N THR A 71 29.65 23.31 14.90
CA THR A 71 29.95 21.88 14.87
C THR A 71 29.59 21.21 13.56
N GLY A 72 29.02 21.97 12.60
CA GLY A 72 28.56 21.48 11.31
C GLY A 72 27.39 20.49 11.43
N SER A 73 26.60 20.59 12.49
CA SER A 73 25.40 19.80 12.66
C SER A 73 24.29 20.25 11.70
N THR A 74 23.43 19.33 11.26
CA THR A 74 22.21 19.64 10.52
C THR A 74 21.04 19.98 11.42
N TRP A 75 21.21 19.87 12.74
CA TRP A 75 20.16 20.24 13.69
C TRP A 75 20.02 21.77 13.81
N PRO A 76 18.79 22.29 13.90
CA PRO A 76 18.56 23.73 14.11
C PRO A 76 19.02 24.12 15.50
N ASP A 77 19.45 25.38 15.68
CA ASP A 77 19.97 25.87 16.96
C ASP A 77 19.39 27.25 17.38
N ASP A 78 18.57 27.89 16.56
CA ASP A 78 18.02 29.23 16.80
C ASP A 78 17.10 29.26 18.03
N ASP A 79 16.09 28.39 18.08
CA ASP A 79 15.20 28.27 19.25
C ASP A 79 15.94 27.82 20.51
N ALA A 80 16.86 26.91 20.37
CA ALA A 80 17.70 26.43 21.47
C ALA A 80 18.59 27.56 22.03
N ASN A 81 19.17 28.41 21.17
CA ASN A 81 19.95 29.56 21.57
C ASN A 81 19.07 30.65 22.23
N LEU A 82 17.92 30.91 21.68
CA LEU A 82 16.95 31.85 22.27
C LEU A 82 16.50 31.36 23.66
N ARG A 83 16.13 30.07 23.77
CA ARG A 83 15.69 29.46 25.04
C ARG A 83 16.79 29.50 26.10
N ALA A 84 18.01 29.09 25.73
CA ALA A 84 19.17 29.16 26.65
C ALA A 84 19.51 30.57 27.09
N GLY A 85 19.45 31.54 26.16
CA GLY A 85 19.68 32.97 26.46
C GLY A 85 18.68 33.53 27.47
N ASN A 86 17.39 33.19 27.33
CA ASN A 86 16.34 33.58 28.27
C ASN A 86 16.55 32.95 29.67
N MET A 87 17.24 31.81 29.76
CA MET A 87 17.57 31.16 31.02
C MET A 87 18.96 31.52 31.56
N GLY A 88 19.70 32.37 30.87
CA GLY A 88 21.04 32.80 31.28
C GLY A 88 22.08 31.68 31.22
N ILE A 89 21.94 30.77 30.27
CA ILE A 89 22.89 29.64 30.05
C ILE A 89 23.91 30.10 29.02
N GLU A 90 25.18 30.11 29.40
CA GLU A 90 26.29 30.45 28.50
C GLU A 90 26.52 29.36 27.44
N LEU A 91 27.02 29.72 26.25
CA LEU A 91 27.17 28.81 25.11
C LEU A 91 28.04 27.60 25.42
N ASN A 92 29.09 27.73 26.22
CA ASN A 92 29.99 26.63 26.57
C ASN A 92 29.55 25.83 27.81
N GLU A 93 28.39 26.14 28.36
CA GLU A 93 27.87 25.51 29.58
C GLU A 93 26.93 24.34 29.19
N SER A 94 27.17 23.18 29.76
CA SER A 94 26.19 22.08 29.78
C SER A 94 25.31 22.25 31.02
N ARG A 95 24.00 22.23 30.84
CA ARG A 95 23.08 22.43 31.97
C ARG A 95 21.78 21.68 31.78
N SER A 96 21.23 21.18 32.87
CA SER A 96 19.85 20.73 32.97
C SER A 96 19.03 21.70 33.78
N ILE A 97 17.83 21.97 33.31
CA ILE A 97 16.84 22.74 34.07
C ILE A 97 15.65 21.83 34.35
N LEU A 98 15.36 21.67 35.62
CA LEU A 98 14.15 21.04 36.08
C LEU A 98 13.06 22.13 36.11
N ASN A 99 12.06 21.95 35.25
CA ASN A 99 10.91 22.83 35.21
C ASN A 99 9.75 22.20 35.98
N GLY A 100 9.45 22.75 37.13
CA GLY A 100 8.41 22.28 38.06
C GLY A 100 8.94 22.05 39.46
N ASN A 101 8.09 22.05 40.45
CA ASN A 101 8.47 21.88 41.85
C ASN A 101 8.86 20.44 42.13
N ASN A 102 10.04 20.20 42.71
CA ASN A 102 10.58 18.88 43.04
C ASN A 102 9.83 18.13 44.15
N SER A 103 8.92 18.80 44.86
CA SER A 103 8.35 18.28 46.11
C SER A 103 6.84 18.10 46.11
N GLU A 104 6.15 18.64 45.10
CA GLU A 104 4.71 18.50 45.04
C GLU A 104 4.29 18.04 43.63
N GLN A 105 3.41 17.06 43.60
CA GLN A 105 2.80 16.54 42.39
C GLN A 105 2.21 17.71 41.58
N ARG A 106 2.54 17.76 40.27
CA ARG A 106 1.85 18.66 39.37
C ARG A 106 0.35 18.40 39.49
N GLN A 107 -0.37 19.36 40.00
CA GLN A 107 -1.81 19.25 40.03
C GLN A 107 -2.34 19.41 38.59
N HIS A 108 -3.40 18.71 38.25
CA HIS A 108 -4.08 18.93 36.99
C HIS A 108 -4.81 20.29 37.08
N VAL A 109 -4.16 21.34 36.60
CA VAL A 109 -4.60 22.73 36.78
C VAL A 109 -5.22 23.33 35.52
N ILE A 110 -5.10 22.68 34.41
CA ILE A 110 -5.61 23.12 33.11
C ILE A 110 -5.91 21.92 32.21
N ASP A 111 -7.07 21.94 31.59
CA ASP A 111 -7.44 20.98 30.56
C ASP A 111 -7.11 21.54 29.19
N VAL A 112 -6.52 20.70 28.33
CA VAL A 112 -6.28 20.98 26.92
C VAL A 112 -6.81 19.79 26.12
N GLU A 113 -7.82 20.05 25.32
CA GLU A 113 -8.45 19.07 24.44
C GLU A 113 -8.44 19.60 23.00
N GLY A 114 -8.59 18.72 22.04
CA GLY A 114 -8.67 19.10 20.63
C GLY A 114 -7.84 18.24 19.72
N THR A 115 -7.55 18.74 18.53
CA THR A 115 -6.87 17.97 17.49
C THR A 115 -5.69 18.71 16.91
N PHE A 116 -4.71 17.91 16.50
CA PHE A 116 -3.67 18.32 15.56
C PHE A 116 -4.02 17.84 14.17
N SER A 117 -3.63 18.58 13.16
CA SER A 117 -3.77 18.14 11.79
C SER A 117 -2.59 18.61 10.93
N ILE A 118 -2.19 17.76 9.99
CA ILE A 118 -1.29 18.16 8.90
C ILE A 118 -2.17 18.53 7.72
N ARG A 119 -2.02 19.78 7.27
CA ARG A 119 -2.77 20.35 6.16
C ARG A 119 -1.83 20.76 5.05
N SER A 120 -2.32 20.77 3.82
CA SER A 120 -1.58 21.32 2.68
C SER A 120 -2.16 22.66 2.27
N ASP A 121 -1.30 23.59 1.89
CA ASP A 121 -1.69 24.85 1.25
C ASP A 121 -1.92 24.68 -0.27
N ILE A 122 -2.07 25.80 -0.97
CA ILE A 122 -2.31 25.83 -2.42
C ILE A 122 -1.09 25.37 -3.22
N GLU A 123 0.11 25.45 -2.63
CA GLU A 123 1.39 25.04 -3.22
C GLU A 123 1.77 23.60 -2.84
N GLU A 124 0.83 22.86 -2.22
CA GLU A 124 1.02 21.50 -1.69
C GLU A 124 2.06 21.43 -0.55
N GLN A 125 2.37 22.56 0.09
CA GLN A 125 3.27 22.62 1.24
C GLN A 125 2.54 22.19 2.50
N HIS A 126 3.14 21.29 3.27
CA HIS A 126 2.53 20.74 4.47
C HIS A 126 2.86 21.59 5.71
N TYR A 127 1.85 21.94 6.47
CA TYR A 127 1.98 22.69 7.72
C TYR A 127 1.21 21.99 8.85
N LEU A 128 1.64 22.24 10.09
CA LEU A 128 0.97 21.73 11.29
C LEU A 128 -0.09 22.76 11.75
N PHE A 129 -1.28 22.27 12.01
CA PHE A 129 -2.38 23.06 12.56
C PHE A 129 -2.94 22.37 13.81
N ALA A 130 -3.12 23.15 14.89
CA ALA A 130 -3.78 22.71 16.10
C ALA A 130 -5.07 23.50 16.32
N ASP A 131 -6.16 22.80 16.63
CA ASP A 131 -7.46 23.36 17.04
C ASP A 131 -7.75 22.86 18.45
N LEU A 132 -7.55 23.74 19.43
CA LEU A 132 -7.51 23.37 20.84
C LEU A 132 -8.57 24.12 21.63
N THR A 133 -9.16 23.40 22.59
CA THR A 133 -9.99 23.96 23.65
C THR A 133 -9.19 23.92 24.95
N VAL A 134 -9.00 25.09 25.56
CA VAL A 134 -8.18 25.26 26.75
C VAL A 134 -9.06 25.78 27.90
N ALA A 135 -9.08 25.05 29.00
CA ALA A 135 -9.91 25.37 30.17
C ALA A 135 -9.08 25.30 31.47
N PRO A 136 -8.69 26.43 32.08
CA PRO A 136 -8.09 26.43 33.40
C PRO A 136 -9.07 25.87 34.46
N LEU A 137 -8.58 25.01 35.31
CA LEU A 137 -9.32 24.41 36.44
C LEU A 137 -9.14 25.26 37.72
N VAL A 138 -8.04 26.00 37.78
CA VAL A 138 -7.73 26.97 38.83
C VAL A 138 -7.35 28.33 38.20
N ASP A 139 -7.37 29.40 38.98
CA ASP A 139 -6.90 30.69 38.50
C ASP A 139 -5.38 30.65 38.28
N LEU A 140 -4.94 31.04 37.10
CA LEU A 140 -3.55 31.06 36.68
C LEU A 140 -2.97 32.47 36.69
N ARG A 141 -1.67 32.60 36.81
CA ARG A 141 -0.95 33.86 36.69
C ARG A 141 -1.02 34.40 35.26
N ASN A 142 -0.91 35.74 35.12
CA ASN A 142 -0.98 36.37 33.79
C ASN A 142 0.22 36.06 32.89
N ASP A 143 1.33 35.58 33.44
CA ASP A 143 2.53 35.18 32.71
C ASP A 143 2.51 33.73 32.22
N VAL A 144 1.40 33.00 32.45
CA VAL A 144 1.26 31.62 31.95
C VAL A 144 1.17 31.62 30.42
N ILE A 145 2.01 30.78 29.81
CA ILE A 145 2.06 30.59 28.36
C ILE A 145 1.99 29.09 28.04
N MET A 146 1.47 28.78 26.88
CA MET A 146 1.47 27.44 26.31
C MET A 146 2.55 27.35 25.23
N GLN A 147 3.43 26.37 25.32
CA GLN A 147 4.51 26.14 24.38
C GLN A 147 4.23 24.82 23.64
N PHE A 148 4.41 24.85 22.33
CA PHE A 148 4.32 23.69 21.45
C PHE A 148 5.73 23.35 20.99
N LEU A 149 6.25 22.21 21.45
CA LEU A 149 7.54 21.71 21.03
C LEU A 149 7.34 20.64 19.98
N PHE A 150 7.92 20.82 18.82
CA PHE A 150 8.02 19.77 17.82
C PHE A 150 9.31 19.00 18.05
N VAL A 151 9.19 17.71 18.36
CA VAL A 151 10.29 16.91 18.92
C VAL A 151 10.56 15.71 18.05
N ASP A 152 11.84 15.44 17.79
CA ASP A 152 12.34 14.23 17.16
C ASP A 152 12.77 13.24 18.26
N GLU A 153 12.07 12.12 18.34
CA GLU A 153 12.31 11.12 19.41
C GLU A 153 13.70 10.51 19.36
N ASN A 154 14.24 10.30 18.13
CA ASN A 154 15.56 9.72 17.90
C ASN A 154 16.25 10.41 16.74
N SER A 155 16.92 11.49 17.01
CA SER A 155 17.59 12.30 16.00
C SER A 155 19.05 11.93 15.86
N GLU A 156 19.49 11.72 14.62
CA GLU A 156 20.90 11.53 14.27
C GLU A 156 21.33 12.64 13.30
N ASP A 157 22.49 13.25 13.55
CA ASP A 157 23.02 14.24 12.64
C ASP A 157 23.98 13.63 11.58
N ASN A 158 24.43 14.46 10.65
CA ASN A 158 25.35 14.04 9.57
C ASN A 158 26.76 13.62 10.06
N HIS A 159 27.06 13.74 11.35
CA HIS A 159 28.28 13.27 12.00
C HIS A 159 28.07 12.00 12.84
N GLY A 160 26.88 11.40 12.80
CA GLY A 160 26.53 10.23 13.59
C GLY A 160 26.36 10.51 15.09
N ARG A 161 26.06 11.77 15.47
CA ARG A 161 25.72 12.11 16.85
C ARG A 161 24.23 11.89 17.05
N GLU A 162 23.88 11.23 18.13
CA GLU A 162 22.50 10.86 18.44
C GLU A 162 22.00 11.69 19.63
N LEU A 163 20.79 12.24 19.53
CA LEU A 163 20.05 12.86 20.62
C LEU A 163 18.62 12.32 20.62
N SER A 164 18.14 11.94 21.79
CA SER A 164 16.75 11.58 21.99
C SER A 164 15.95 12.80 22.38
N TYR A 165 14.69 12.89 21.94
CA TYR A 165 13.79 14.01 22.23
C TYR A 165 14.40 15.39 21.90
N LEU A 166 15.02 15.48 20.72
CA LEU A 166 15.57 16.72 20.23
C LEU A 166 14.44 17.70 19.83
N VAL A 167 14.43 18.89 20.43
CA VAL A 167 13.51 19.96 20.03
C VAL A 167 13.97 20.51 18.69
N ARG A 168 13.07 20.45 17.70
CA ARG A 168 13.29 20.96 16.34
C ARG A 168 12.70 22.35 16.15
N ASP A 169 11.53 22.58 16.74
CA ASP A 169 10.82 23.85 16.61
C ASP A 169 10.04 24.15 17.89
N LEU A 170 9.90 25.45 18.20
CA LEU A 170 9.17 25.96 19.35
C LEU A 170 8.18 27.04 18.91
N SER A 171 6.89 26.80 19.14
CA SER A 171 5.86 27.83 19.03
C SER A 171 5.25 28.12 20.38
N SER A 172 4.80 29.35 20.60
CA SER A 172 4.22 29.78 21.88
C SER A 172 2.90 30.49 21.69
N GLU A 173 1.95 30.21 22.57
CA GLU A 173 0.62 30.83 22.57
C GLU A 173 0.24 31.31 23.96
N ALA A 174 -0.28 32.53 24.03
CA ALA A 174 -0.71 33.16 25.27
C ALA A 174 -2.16 33.63 25.23
N GLY A 175 -2.87 33.41 24.14
CA GLY A 175 -4.23 33.96 23.86
C GLY A 175 -5.37 33.17 24.49
N PHE A 176 -5.19 32.58 25.68
CA PHE A 176 -6.25 31.89 26.41
C PHE A 176 -6.60 32.52 27.74
N TYR A 177 -7.79 32.26 28.26
CA TYR A 177 -8.22 32.75 29.58
C TYR A 177 -7.41 32.04 30.69
N ARG A 178 -7.16 32.79 31.78
CA ARG A 178 -6.41 32.30 32.94
C ARG A 178 -7.30 32.14 34.18
N THR A 179 -8.57 32.50 34.07
CA THR A 179 -9.53 32.34 35.17
C THR A 179 -10.20 31.00 35.10
N ALA A 180 -10.29 30.34 36.24
CA ALA A 180 -10.89 29.02 36.38
C ALA A 180 -12.30 28.92 35.74
N GLY A 181 -12.54 27.84 35.02
CA GLY A 181 -13.82 27.54 34.37
C GLY A 181 -14.10 28.34 33.09
N ASN A 182 -13.24 29.26 32.68
CA ASN A 182 -13.39 29.92 31.40
C ASN A 182 -12.72 29.11 30.29
N VAL A 183 -13.43 28.91 29.18
CA VAL A 183 -12.97 28.12 28.04
C VAL A 183 -12.50 29.02 26.91
N SER A 184 -11.35 28.74 26.36
CA SER A 184 -10.77 29.39 25.18
C SER A 184 -10.63 28.42 24.03
N ASN A 185 -10.92 28.90 22.83
CA ASN A 185 -10.52 28.17 21.60
C ASN A 185 -9.22 28.77 21.11
N VAL A 186 -8.21 27.94 20.95
CA VAL A 186 -6.84 28.32 20.57
C VAL A 186 -6.48 27.61 19.28
N ASN A 187 -6.14 28.38 18.26
CA ASN A 187 -5.69 27.89 16.98
C ASN A 187 -4.21 28.24 16.80
N VAL A 188 -3.40 27.21 16.59
CA VAL A 188 -1.96 27.37 16.35
C VAL A 188 -1.61 26.83 14.98
N THR A 189 -0.83 27.59 14.22
CA THR A 189 -0.32 27.17 12.92
C THR A 189 1.19 27.27 12.94
N VAL A 190 1.87 26.16 12.67
CA VAL A 190 3.31 26.15 12.39
C VAL A 190 3.47 26.00 10.87
N SER A 191 3.97 27.06 10.22
CA SER A 191 4.04 27.10 8.76
C SER A 191 5.06 26.12 8.19
N TYR A 192 4.91 25.80 6.90
CA TYR A 192 5.86 24.97 6.19
C TYR A 192 7.29 25.53 6.26
N GLU A 193 7.46 26.83 6.05
CA GLU A 193 8.78 27.46 6.05
C GLU A 193 9.46 27.32 7.43
N HIS A 194 8.70 27.41 8.51
CA HIS A 194 9.21 27.23 9.87
C HIS A 194 9.68 25.80 10.11
N LEU A 195 8.82 24.85 9.79
CA LEU A 195 9.14 23.42 9.91
C LEU A 195 10.33 23.01 9.02
N PHE A 196 10.34 23.50 7.77
CA PHE A 196 11.43 23.21 6.83
C PHE A 196 12.77 23.81 7.31
N ALA A 197 12.78 25.01 7.85
CA ALA A 197 13.97 25.63 8.47
C ALA A 197 14.46 24.79 9.67
N ALA A 198 13.53 24.20 10.41
CA ALA A 198 13.83 23.28 11.51
C ALA A 198 14.28 21.86 11.05
N GLY A 199 14.38 21.63 9.74
CA GLY A 199 14.71 20.33 9.16
C GLY A 199 13.60 19.30 9.25
N VAL A 200 12.34 19.77 9.32
CA VAL A 200 11.14 18.91 9.40
C VAL A 200 10.40 18.93 8.07
N ASP A 201 10.39 17.82 7.37
CA ASP A 201 9.55 17.63 6.17
C ASP A 201 8.36 16.73 6.51
N LEU A 202 7.17 17.34 6.58
CA LEU A 202 5.93 16.62 6.86
C LEU A 202 5.37 15.85 5.64
N SER A 203 5.98 15.97 4.47
CA SER A 203 5.63 15.19 3.26
C SER A 203 6.25 13.80 3.25
N GLU A 204 7.35 13.60 3.99
CA GLU A 204 8.06 12.34 4.12
C GLU A 204 7.45 11.43 5.21
N GLU A 205 8.04 10.26 5.43
CA GLU A 205 7.63 9.36 6.51
C GLU A 205 7.84 10.01 7.87
N ARG A 206 6.80 9.97 8.72
CA ARG A 206 6.72 10.72 9.99
C ARG A 206 7.00 9.84 11.20
N TYR A 207 8.04 9.04 11.13
CA TYR A 207 8.44 8.18 12.25
C TYR A 207 9.18 8.98 13.32
N GLY A 208 8.81 8.74 14.59
CA GLY A 208 9.50 9.30 15.73
C GLY A 208 9.22 10.79 16.01
N TRP A 209 8.31 11.41 15.25
CA TRP A 209 7.91 12.79 15.53
C TRP A 209 6.85 12.87 16.62
N LYS A 210 7.03 13.80 17.54
CA LYS A 210 6.10 14.08 18.64
C LYS A 210 5.81 15.57 18.77
N VAL A 211 4.63 15.89 19.27
CA VAL A 211 4.27 17.25 19.71
C VAL A 211 4.09 17.21 21.22
N LEU A 212 4.87 18.04 21.93
CA LEU A 212 4.69 18.28 23.33
C LEU A 212 4.02 19.63 23.53
N ILE A 213 2.92 19.66 24.29
CA ILE A 213 2.35 20.91 24.81
C ILE A 213 2.85 21.06 26.24
N VAL A 214 3.58 22.14 26.49
CA VAL A 214 4.10 22.50 27.80
C VAL A 214 3.44 23.78 28.26
N VAL A 215 2.60 23.72 29.30
CA VAL A 215 2.04 24.93 29.92
C VAL A 215 3.00 25.40 31.00
N MET A 216 3.63 26.53 30.73
CA MET A 216 4.62 27.17 31.61
C MET A 216 4.02 28.30 32.41
N GLY A 217 4.24 28.29 33.71
CA GLY A 217 3.78 29.36 34.60
C GLY A 217 3.53 28.88 36.03
N ALA A 218 2.53 29.47 36.69
CA ALA A 218 2.12 29.09 38.03
C ALA A 218 0.64 29.46 38.28
N GLU A 219 0.05 28.88 39.33
CA GLU A 219 -1.26 29.28 39.84
C GLU A 219 -1.21 30.73 40.36
N ALA A 220 -2.35 31.44 40.36
CA ALA A 220 -2.42 32.85 40.68
C ALA A 220 -1.89 33.19 42.08
N ASP A 221 -2.19 32.33 43.05
CA ASP A 221 -1.79 32.53 44.46
C ASP A 221 -0.46 31.83 44.82
N SER A 222 0.19 31.18 43.87
CA SER A 222 1.47 30.47 44.11
C SER A 222 2.62 31.49 44.24
N ILE A 223 3.45 31.28 45.23
CA ILE A 223 4.72 32.00 45.44
C ILE A 223 5.90 31.31 44.72
N ASP A 224 5.66 30.15 44.18
CA ASP A 224 6.65 29.35 43.48
C ASP A 224 7.13 30.02 42.17
N PRO A 225 8.38 29.77 41.78
CA PRO A 225 8.85 30.24 40.48
C PRO A 225 8.04 29.58 39.36
N PRO A 226 7.90 30.25 38.21
CA PRO A 226 7.23 29.67 37.07
C PRO A 226 7.88 28.34 36.64
N GLY A 227 7.06 27.35 36.39
CA GLY A 227 7.50 26.01 35.95
C GLY A 227 6.48 25.38 35.00
N ALA A 228 6.71 24.14 34.60
CA ALA A 228 5.75 23.37 33.84
C ALA A 228 4.61 22.90 34.74
N ILE A 229 3.42 23.48 34.53
CA ILE A 229 2.21 23.18 35.32
C ILE A 229 1.31 22.13 34.65
N ALA A 230 1.45 21.95 33.33
CA ALA A 230 0.80 20.85 32.59
C ALA A 230 1.66 20.41 31.40
N LEU A 231 1.58 19.14 31.07
CA LEU A 231 2.27 18.53 29.94
C LEU A 231 1.31 17.59 29.21
N TYR A 232 1.34 17.66 27.88
CA TYR A 232 0.65 16.74 26.99
C TYR A 232 1.64 16.27 25.94
N GLU A 233 1.59 15.00 25.59
CA GLU A 233 2.43 14.42 24.55
C GLU A 233 1.55 13.67 23.57
N THR A 234 1.78 13.89 22.29
CA THR A 234 1.13 13.12 21.22
C THR A 234 2.14 12.81 20.14
N SER A 235 2.06 11.59 19.59
CA SER A 235 2.88 11.19 18.45
C SER A 235 2.23 11.62 17.15
N VAL A 236 3.01 12.12 16.22
CA VAL A 236 2.55 12.42 14.86
C VAL A 236 2.28 11.08 14.16
N PRO A 237 1.04 10.82 13.69
CA PRO A 237 0.72 9.56 13.05
C PRO A 237 1.55 9.35 11.78
N THR A 238 1.98 8.12 11.56
CA THR A 238 2.60 7.73 10.30
C THR A 238 1.53 7.67 9.20
N SER A 239 1.91 7.88 7.96
CA SER A 239 0.98 7.81 6.82
C SER A 239 0.28 6.44 6.70
N SER A 240 0.85 5.39 7.31
CA SER A 240 0.27 4.05 7.34
C SER A 240 -0.88 3.90 8.35
N GLU A 241 -0.98 4.76 9.37
CA GLU A 241 -2.01 4.62 10.41
C GLU A 241 -3.41 5.09 9.93
N ASN A 242 -3.45 5.97 8.92
CA ASN A 242 -4.68 6.49 8.34
C ASN A 242 -4.98 5.96 6.94
N VAL A 243 -4.66 4.69 6.66
CA VAL A 243 -5.04 4.05 5.39
C VAL A 243 -6.56 3.99 5.30
N GLY A 244 -7.14 4.92 4.57
CA GLY A 244 -8.59 4.98 4.34
C GLY A 244 -9.08 3.75 3.58
N LEU A 245 -10.34 3.40 3.76
CA LEU A 245 -10.96 2.28 3.03
C LEU A 245 -10.83 2.44 1.50
N LEU A 246 -10.68 3.68 1.03
CA LEU A 246 -10.49 4.04 -0.38
C LEU A 246 -9.11 3.62 -0.93
N ASP A 247 -8.09 3.52 -0.07
CA ASP A 247 -6.73 3.14 -0.49
C ASP A 247 -6.64 1.66 -0.85
N TYR A 248 -7.58 0.84 -0.35
CA TYR A 248 -7.71 -0.56 -0.74
C TYR A 248 -8.46 -0.76 -2.07
N LEU A 249 -9.14 0.26 -2.61
CA LEU A 249 -9.90 0.13 -3.86
C LEU A 249 -9.03 -0.20 -5.08
N PRO A 250 -7.86 0.45 -5.32
CA PRO A 250 -7.00 0.11 -6.44
C PRO A 250 -6.52 -1.35 -6.40
N PRO A 251 -5.91 -1.86 -5.31
CA PRO A 251 -5.49 -3.26 -5.25
C PRO A 251 -6.67 -4.23 -5.36
N LEU A 252 -7.82 -3.92 -4.78
CA LEU A 252 -9.03 -4.74 -4.91
C LEU A 252 -9.51 -4.80 -6.36
N ALA A 253 -9.51 -3.67 -7.08
CA ALA A 253 -9.86 -3.61 -8.48
C ALA A 253 -8.92 -4.47 -9.35
N PHE A 254 -7.61 -4.44 -9.09
CA PHE A 254 -6.65 -5.32 -9.78
C PHE A 254 -6.94 -6.80 -9.53
N ILE A 255 -7.27 -7.18 -8.30
CA ILE A 255 -7.63 -8.57 -7.96
C ILE A 255 -8.88 -9.00 -8.75
N VAL A 256 -9.92 -8.16 -8.78
CA VAL A 256 -11.15 -8.46 -9.52
C VAL A 256 -10.88 -8.63 -11.02
N VAL A 257 -10.09 -7.71 -11.63
CA VAL A 257 -9.71 -7.82 -13.04
C VAL A 257 -8.91 -9.10 -13.31
N ALA A 258 -7.95 -9.42 -12.46
CA ALA A 258 -7.17 -10.66 -12.58
C ALA A 258 -8.05 -11.92 -12.50
N LEU A 259 -9.02 -11.94 -11.58
CA LEU A 259 -9.98 -13.04 -11.45
C LEU A 259 -10.88 -13.18 -12.68
N VAL A 260 -11.34 -12.06 -13.26
CA VAL A 260 -12.15 -12.08 -14.50
C VAL A 260 -11.33 -12.62 -15.67
N ILE A 261 -10.06 -12.20 -15.81
CA ILE A 261 -9.17 -12.72 -16.85
C ILE A 261 -8.94 -14.22 -16.64
N LEU A 262 -8.60 -14.63 -15.43
CA LEU A 262 -8.39 -16.05 -15.11
C LEU A 262 -9.64 -16.87 -15.42
N PHE A 263 -10.81 -16.42 -14.99
CA PHE A 263 -12.08 -17.09 -15.27
C PHE A 263 -12.35 -17.21 -16.77
N THR A 264 -12.11 -16.16 -17.55
CA THR A 264 -12.32 -16.18 -19.01
C THR A 264 -11.35 -17.15 -19.71
N VAL A 265 -10.08 -17.18 -19.28
CA VAL A 265 -9.08 -18.11 -19.82
C VAL A 265 -9.45 -19.57 -19.49
N VAL A 266 -9.75 -19.85 -18.23
CA VAL A 266 -10.15 -21.20 -17.78
C VAL A 266 -11.41 -21.67 -18.52
N ARG A 267 -12.42 -20.80 -18.61
CA ARG A 267 -13.66 -21.12 -19.35
C ARG A 267 -13.40 -21.35 -20.84
N SER A 268 -12.53 -20.56 -21.44
CA SER A 268 -12.16 -20.74 -22.86
C SER A 268 -11.42 -22.05 -23.09
N SER A 269 -10.44 -22.37 -22.24
CA SER A 269 -9.67 -23.63 -22.30
C SER A 269 -10.58 -24.86 -22.11
N PHE A 270 -11.45 -24.81 -21.10
CA PHE A 270 -12.42 -25.88 -20.84
C PHE A 270 -13.38 -26.09 -22.02
N ASN A 271 -13.86 -25.00 -22.63
CA ASN A 271 -14.73 -25.07 -23.82
C ASN A 271 -14.02 -25.62 -25.05
N GLN A 272 -12.72 -25.38 -25.22
CA GLN A 272 -11.92 -25.95 -26.30
C GLN A 272 -11.70 -27.46 -26.07
N GLU A 273 -11.32 -27.84 -24.87
CA GLU A 273 -10.98 -29.26 -24.55
C GLU A 273 -12.20 -30.20 -24.68
N HIS A 274 -13.38 -29.74 -24.27
CA HIS A 274 -14.60 -30.56 -24.31
C HIS A 274 -15.46 -30.33 -25.56
N GLY A 275 -15.13 -29.34 -26.39
CA GLY A 275 -15.85 -28.99 -27.59
C GLY A 275 -15.27 -29.61 -28.87
N LEU A 276 -14.04 -30.11 -28.82
CA LEU A 276 -13.42 -30.71 -30.01
C LEU A 276 -13.99 -32.11 -30.32
N PRO A 277 -14.21 -32.44 -31.60
CA PRO A 277 -14.67 -33.73 -32.02
C PRO A 277 -13.60 -34.80 -31.77
N GLU A 278 -14.03 -36.00 -31.43
CA GLU A 278 -13.16 -37.17 -31.38
C GLU A 278 -13.19 -37.87 -32.71
N VAL A 279 -12.01 -38.08 -33.31
CA VAL A 279 -11.87 -38.75 -34.58
C VAL A 279 -11.12 -40.06 -34.39
N ARG A 280 -11.74 -41.15 -34.78
CA ARG A 280 -11.14 -42.49 -34.79
C ARG A 280 -11.08 -43.01 -36.21
N ALA A 281 -10.01 -43.74 -36.55
CA ALA A 281 -9.90 -44.34 -37.86
C ALA A 281 -9.31 -45.75 -37.72
N ARG A 282 -9.80 -46.65 -38.57
CA ARG A 282 -9.32 -48.04 -38.60
C ARG A 282 -9.33 -48.55 -40.03
N TRP A 283 -8.45 -49.52 -40.32
CA TRP A 283 -8.49 -50.21 -41.58
C TRP A 283 -9.82 -51.00 -41.71
N LYS A 284 -10.41 -50.93 -42.90
CA LYS A 284 -11.59 -51.76 -43.24
C LYS A 284 -11.12 -53.12 -43.65
N ASP A 285 -11.83 -54.14 -43.20
CA ASP A 285 -11.57 -55.53 -43.64
C ASP A 285 -11.99 -55.65 -45.09
N GLY A 286 -11.17 -56.38 -45.88
CA GLY A 286 -11.40 -56.65 -47.32
C GLY A 286 -10.13 -56.52 -48.17
N LYS A 287 -10.28 -56.85 -49.46
CA LYS A 287 -9.17 -56.87 -50.46
C LYS A 287 -8.77 -55.44 -50.91
N ASP A 288 -9.72 -54.49 -50.90
CA ASP A 288 -9.49 -53.13 -51.34
C ASP A 288 -8.87 -52.30 -50.25
N PRO A 289 -7.95 -51.34 -50.58
CA PRO A 289 -7.41 -50.42 -49.61
C PRO A 289 -8.47 -49.41 -49.20
N ALA A 290 -9.04 -49.58 -47.99
CA ALA A 290 -10.05 -48.71 -47.45
C ALA A 290 -9.90 -48.55 -45.92
N ILE A 291 -10.31 -47.41 -45.40
CA ILE A 291 -10.42 -47.15 -43.97
C ILE A 291 -11.83 -46.69 -43.64
N VAL A 292 -12.21 -46.92 -42.40
CA VAL A 292 -13.41 -46.35 -41.79
C VAL A 292 -12.96 -45.20 -40.87
N ILE A 293 -13.54 -44.04 -41.07
CA ILE A 293 -13.34 -42.88 -40.18
C ILE A 293 -14.65 -42.68 -39.43
N GLU A 294 -14.54 -42.63 -38.11
CA GLU A 294 -15.64 -42.32 -37.20
C GLU A 294 -15.37 -40.96 -36.55
N VAL A 295 -16.31 -40.02 -36.67
CA VAL A 295 -16.24 -38.70 -36.10
C VAL A 295 -17.37 -38.54 -35.10
N ASP A 296 -17.04 -38.32 -33.84
CA ASP A 296 -17.99 -38.04 -32.77
C ASP A 296 -18.01 -36.56 -32.48
N ALA A 297 -19.13 -35.90 -32.73
CA ALA A 297 -19.29 -34.44 -32.66
C ALA A 297 -19.34 -33.89 -31.22
N LYS A 298 -19.34 -34.75 -30.19
CA LYS A 298 -19.40 -34.36 -28.78
C LYS A 298 -20.49 -33.34 -28.50
N ARG A 299 -20.10 -32.11 -28.10
CA ARG A 299 -21.02 -31.05 -27.66
C ARG A 299 -21.34 -30.00 -28.72
N ARG A 300 -20.77 -30.09 -29.92
CA ARG A 300 -20.89 -29.06 -30.95
C ARG A 300 -21.12 -29.69 -32.31
N ASP A 301 -21.82 -28.97 -33.16
CA ASP A 301 -21.99 -29.37 -34.53
C ASP A 301 -20.66 -29.34 -35.29
N VAL A 302 -20.42 -30.34 -36.10
CA VAL A 302 -19.17 -30.49 -36.86
C VAL A 302 -19.50 -30.67 -38.34
N ALA A 303 -18.98 -29.77 -39.17
CA ALA A 303 -19.11 -29.88 -40.63
C ALA A 303 -17.80 -30.46 -41.20
N ILE A 304 -17.87 -31.59 -41.86
CA ILE A 304 -16.74 -32.18 -42.59
C ILE A 304 -16.58 -31.42 -43.88
N GLN A 305 -15.41 -30.77 -44.05
CA GLN A 305 -15.11 -29.94 -45.24
C GLN A 305 -14.38 -30.77 -46.32
N GLY A 306 -13.59 -31.75 -45.92
CA GLY A 306 -12.86 -32.59 -46.82
C GLY A 306 -11.80 -33.46 -46.14
N CYS A 307 -11.24 -34.37 -46.92
CA CYS A 307 -10.15 -35.22 -46.47
C CYS A 307 -9.10 -35.29 -47.59
N GLU A 308 -7.83 -35.25 -47.19
CA GLU A 308 -6.69 -35.33 -48.11
C GLU A 308 -5.71 -36.41 -47.61
N ALA A 309 -5.23 -37.27 -48.51
CA ALA A 309 -4.18 -38.24 -48.19
C ALA A 309 -2.83 -37.66 -48.58
N THR A 310 -1.81 -37.91 -47.73
CA THR A 310 -0.43 -37.53 -48.05
C THR A 310 0.20 -38.59 -48.97
N GLU A 311 0.99 -38.17 -49.95
CA GLU A 311 1.77 -39.07 -50.78
C GLU A 311 2.53 -40.11 -49.95
N PRO A 312 2.63 -41.39 -50.40
CA PRO A 312 2.24 -41.88 -51.72
C PRO A 312 0.77 -42.32 -51.85
N TRP A 313 -0.05 -42.14 -50.78
CA TRP A 313 -1.44 -42.59 -50.79
C TRP A 313 -2.30 -41.65 -51.63
N SER A 314 -3.11 -42.22 -52.52
CA SER A 314 -4.04 -41.49 -53.39
C SER A 314 -5.45 -42.00 -53.19
N MET A 315 -6.35 -41.11 -52.85
CA MET A 315 -7.76 -41.40 -52.62
C MET A 315 -8.49 -41.75 -53.93
N ARG A 316 -9.47 -42.68 -53.84
CA ARG A 316 -10.38 -42.99 -54.93
C ARG A 316 -11.71 -42.31 -54.68
N GLY A 317 -11.80 -41.05 -55.08
CA GLY A 317 -12.94 -40.18 -54.83
C GLY A 317 -12.70 -39.24 -53.64
N GLY A 318 -13.57 -38.23 -53.48
CA GLY A 318 -13.57 -37.28 -52.39
C GLY A 318 -14.54 -37.70 -51.29
N VAL A 319 -14.30 -37.16 -50.06
CA VAL A 319 -15.26 -37.28 -48.98
C VAL A 319 -16.36 -36.24 -49.18
N LYS A 320 -17.62 -36.69 -49.11
CA LYS A 320 -18.79 -35.80 -49.26
C LYS A 320 -18.86 -34.86 -48.03
N ARG A 321 -19.05 -33.57 -48.27
CA ARG A 321 -19.34 -32.63 -47.21
C ARG A 321 -20.61 -33.05 -46.48
N SER A 322 -20.54 -33.09 -45.15
CA SER A 322 -21.66 -33.48 -44.29
C SER A 322 -21.55 -32.75 -42.96
N THR A 323 -22.68 -32.45 -42.35
CA THR A 323 -22.76 -31.89 -41.02
C THR A 323 -23.20 -33.01 -40.07
N ILE A 324 -22.60 -33.03 -38.89
CA ILE A 324 -22.86 -33.94 -37.79
C ILE A 324 -23.37 -33.08 -36.63
N ASP A 325 -24.58 -33.37 -36.20
CA ASP A 325 -25.19 -32.63 -35.09
C ASP A 325 -24.50 -33.00 -33.77
N SER A 326 -24.52 -32.04 -32.83
CA SER A 326 -23.99 -32.21 -31.47
C SER A 326 -24.50 -33.49 -30.81
N GLY A 327 -23.60 -34.27 -30.21
CA GLY A 327 -23.92 -35.53 -29.56
C GLY A 327 -24.13 -36.70 -30.52
N SER A 328 -23.97 -36.51 -31.83
CA SER A 328 -24.10 -37.54 -32.86
C SER A 328 -22.73 -37.97 -33.38
N ASN A 329 -22.70 -39.16 -33.99
CA ASN A 329 -21.51 -39.68 -34.65
C ASN A 329 -21.79 -39.98 -36.13
N LEU A 330 -20.76 -39.85 -36.95
CA LEU A 330 -20.81 -40.20 -38.37
C LEU A 330 -19.65 -41.14 -38.71
N SER A 331 -19.98 -42.22 -39.40
CA SER A 331 -18.98 -43.13 -39.92
C SER A 331 -19.01 -43.13 -41.43
N PHE A 332 -17.85 -43.03 -42.06
CA PHE A 332 -17.74 -43.06 -43.51
C PHE A 332 -16.47 -43.77 -43.98
N ASP A 333 -16.54 -44.35 -45.21
CA ASP A 333 -15.42 -45.04 -45.81
C ASP A 333 -14.58 -44.13 -46.69
N VAL A 334 -13.26 -44.24 -46.56
CA VAL A 334 -12.31 -43.63 -47.48
C VAL A 334 -11.55 -44.72 -48.21
N ARG A 335 -11.65 -44.72 -49.58
CA ARG A 335 -11.02 -45.71 -50.42
C ARG A 335 -9.79 -45.15 -51.10
N PHE A 336 -8.77 -46.03 -51.29
CA PHE A 336 -7.53 -45.63 -51.98
C PHE A 336 -7.37 -46.38 -53.28
N LYS A 337 -6.55 -45.85 -54.22
CA LYS A 337 -6.37 -46.42 -55.54
C LYS A 337 -5.55 -47.71 -55.49
N LYS A 338 -4.56 -47.80 -54.58
CA LYS A 338 -3.69 -48.98 -54.41
C LYS A 338 -3.07 -49.00 -53.01
N TRP A 339 -2.59 -50.20 -52.59
CA TRP A 339 -1.82 -50.38 -51.36
C TRP A 339 -0.42 -49.82 -51.50
N HIS A 340 0.07 -49.22 -50.43
CA HIS A 340 1.45 -48.78 -50.28
C HIS A 340 2.09 -49.41 -49.04
N HIS A 341 3.41 -49.46 -49.00
CA HIS A 341 4.20 -50.02 -47.89
C HIS A 341 4.61 -48.95 -46.86
N GLU A 342 3.96 -47.80 -46.87
CA GLU A 342 4.19 -46.69 -45.95
C GLU A 342 2.97 -46.47 -45.05
N PRO A 343 3.14 -46.00 -43.81
CA PRO A 343 2.02 -45.60 -42.96
C PRO A 343 1.11 -44.61 -43.65
N LEU A 344 -0.18 -44.78 -43.47
CA LEU A 344 -1.17 -43.86 -44.03
C LEU A 344 -1.23 -42.61 -43.16
N VAL A 345 -1.07 -41.42 -43.76
CA VAL A 345 -1.30 -40.12 -43.14
C VAL A 345 -2.42 -39.39 -43.87
N LEU A 346 -3.45 -39.03 -43.14
CA LEU A 346 -4.61 -38.33 -43.67
C LEU A 346 -4.79 -37.01 -42.91
N ARG A 347 -5.24 -35.99 -43.64
CA ARG A 347 -5.67 -34.69 -43.08
C ARG A 347 -7.17 -34.56 -43.27
N LEU A 348 -7.91 -34.66 -42.17
CA LEU A 348 -9.34 -34.43 -42.14
C LEU A 348 -9.60 -32.96 -41.78
N LYS A 349 -10.21 -32.22 -42.71
CA LYS A 349 -10.58 -30.80 -42.50
C LYS A 349 -12.03 -30.73 -42.04
N MET A 350 -12.24 -30.11 -40.92
CA MET A 350 -13.55 -29.97 -40.27
C MET A 350 -13.75 -28.51 -39.86
N GLU A 351 -14.97 -28.10 -39.75
CA GLU A 351 -15.37 -26.83 -39.15
C GLU A 351 -16.24 -27.14 -37.94
N VAL A 352 -15.83 -26.69 -36.77
CA VAL A 352 -16.55 -26.90 -35.52
C VAL A 352 -17.30 -25.63 -35.18
N ASP A 353 -18.60 -25.74 -34.91
CA ASP A 353 -19.42 -24.58 -34.58
C ASP A 353 -18.79 -23.76 -33.43
N THR A 354 -18.72 -22.45 -33.60
CA THR A 354 -18.12 -21.46 -32.68
C THR A 354 -16.60 -21.58 -32.46
N LEU A 355 -15.93 -22.69 -32.83
CA LEU A 355 -14.47 -22.86 -32.73
C LEU A 355 -13.75 -22.61 -34.07
N GLY A 356 -14.48 -22.67 -35.20
CA GLY A 356 -13.93 -22.44 -36.52
C GLY A 356 -13.28 -23.68 -37.15
N GLY A 357 -12.41 -23.42 -38.14
CA GLY A 357 -11.75 -24.50 -38.91
C GLY A 357 -10.75 -25.29 -38.08
N TRP A 358 -10.86 -26.63 -38.17
CA TRP A 358 -10.01 -27.56 -37.47
C TRP A 358 -9.47 -28.63 -38.46
N THR A 359 -8.18 -28.96 -38.35
CA THR A 359 -7.57 -30.02 -39.17
C THR A 359 -6.99 -31.07 -38.26
N GLN A 360 -7.51 -32.31 -38.40
CA GLN A 360 -7.04 -33.48 -37.66
C GLN A 360 -6.12 -34.31 -38.53
N ASN A 361 -4.91 -34.57 -38.06
CA ASN A 361 -4.01 -35.50 -38.71
C ASN A 361 -4.24 -36.90 -38.15
N ILE A 362 -4.60 -37.82 -39.03
CA ILE A 362 -4.86 -39.24 -38.71
C ILE A 362 -3.69 -40.05 -39.26
N ARG A 363 -3.03 -40.80 -38.41
CA ARG A 363 -1.93 -41.68 -38.80
C ARG A 363 -2.27 -43.14 -38.49
N LEU A 364 -2.33 -43.97 -39.52
CA LEU A 364 -2.58 -45.40 -39.38
C LEU A 364 -1.31 -46.19 -39.72
N PRO A 365 -0.91 -47.14 -38.85
CA PRO A 365 0.18 -48.06 -39.15
C PRO A 365 -0.18 -48.96 -40.35
N LEU A 366 0.83 -49.59 -40.91
CA LEU A 366 0.60 -50.57 -41.93
C LEU A 366 -0.31 -51.70 -41.40
N ARG A 367 -1.21 -52.18 -42.26
CA ARG A 367 -2.05 -53.32 -41.93
C ARG A 367 -1.15 -54.60 -41.83
N ASN A 368 -1.14 -55.21 -40.66
CA ASN A 368 -0.35 -56.46 -40.47
C ASN A 368 -0.85 -57.61 -41.33
N LYS A 369 0.06 -58.31 -41.97
CA LYS A 369 -0.24 -59.48 -42.83
C LYS A 369 -0.97 -60.64 -42.10
N SER A 370 -0.88 -60.71 -40.77
CA SER A 370 -1.54 -61.71 -39.95
C SER A 370 -3.07 -61.70 -39.96
N GLN A 371 -3.64 -60.52 -40.32
CA GLN A 371 -5.12 -60.45 -40.51
C GLN A 371 -5.59 -60.85 -41.90
N ARG A 372 -4.67 -61.15 -42.83
CA ARG A 372 -4.95 -61.57 -44.19
C ARG A 372 -5.19 -63.08 -44.33
N SER A 373 -4.68 -63.85 -43.38
CA SER A 373 -4.63 -65.38 -43.51
C SER A 373 -5.80 -66.09 -42.90
N VAL A 374 -6.74 -65.40 -42.23
CA VAL A 374 -7.89 -66.11 -41.63
C VAL A 374 -9.12 -66.16 -42.56
N GLU A 375 -9.17 -65.38 -43.64
CA GLU A 375 -10.28 -65.36 -44.59
C GLU A 375 -10.08 -66.24 -45.85
N ASP A 376 -8.82 -66.59 -46.16
CA ASP A 376 -8.53 -67.43 -47.35
C ASP A 376 -8.58 -68.95 -47.06
N GLU A 377 -8.92 -69.43 -45.86
CA GLU A 377 -9.00 -70.85 -45.47
C GLU A 377 -10.44 -71.36 -45.25
N GLN A 378 -11.44 -70.55 -45.62
CA GLN A 378 -12.86 -70.94 -45.57
C GLN A 378 -13.60 -70.76 -46.92
N ASP A 379 -12.98 -71.18 -48.03
CA ASP A 379 -13.68 -71.43 -49.29
C ASP A 379 -13.30 -72.85 -49.84
#